data_e1e0a094dc965d003845959ed7be5e7a
#
_entry.id   e1e0a094dc965d003845959ed7be5e7a
#
_cell.length_a   1.000
_cell.length_b   1.000
_cell.length_c   1.000
_cell.angle_alpha   90.00
_cell.angle_beta   90.00
_cell.angle_gamma   90.00
#
_symmetry.space_group_name_H-M   'P 1'
#
loop_
_entity.id
_entity.type
_entity.pdbx_description
1 polymer ?
#
loop_
_entity_poly.entity_id
_entity_poly.type
_entity_poly.pdbx_seq_one_letter_code
_entity_poly.pdbx_strand_id
1 'polypeptide(L)'
;MLRGESYNSRDERLLTTAHRARSLLATFTATPSTDSAQRRAILSELLGEVGEDVWIEPPFFCDYGENVYIGTRSFVNFNCVFLDSAEIRIGANALIGPSVQLLTPSHPLRAADRIVIAESLGENESPYRTHALPIRIGDNVWIGGGTIVLPGVTIGDNVTIGAGSVVNSDIPSNSLAFGHPCRVQRSL
;
A
#
# COMPACT_ATOMS: atom_id res chain seq x y z
N MET A 1 3.91 -13.95 -6.59
CA MET A 1 3.45 -12.74 -5.88
C MET A 1 2.61 -11.83 -6.80
N LEU A 2 3.21 -11.10 -7.73
CA LEU A 2 2.49 -10.09 -8.56
C LEU A 2 1.36 -10.64 -9.47
N ARG A 3 1.30 -11.95 -9.69
CA ARG A 3 0.25 -12.61 -10.50
C ARG A 3 -1.00 -13.01 -9.70
N GLY A 4 -1.08 -12.67 -8.42
CA GLY A 4 -2.17 -13.10 -7.53
C GLY A 4 -2.07 -14.56 -7.05
N GLU A 5 -1.03 -15.29 -7.48
CA GLU A 5 -0.77 -16.66 -7.05
C GLU A 5 -0.17 -16.70 -5.64
N SER A 6 -0.33 -17.84 -4.97
CA SER A 6 0.33 -18.09 -3.69
C SER A 6 1.84 -18.04 -3.84
N TYR A 7 2.52 -17.42 -2.89
CA TYR A 7 3.97 -17.26 -2.91
C TYR A 7 4.58 -17.51 -1.54
N ASN A 8 5.87 -17.82 -1.53
CA ASN A 8 6.66 -17.96 -0.30
C ASN A 8 7.16 -16.57 0.13
N SER A 9 6.63 -16.03 1.24
CA SER A 9 7.06 -14.74 1.78
C SER A 9 8.48 -14.75 2.37
N ARG A 10 9.12 -15.94 2.50
CA ARG A 10 10.51 -16.11 2.92
C ARG A 10 11.47 -16.36 1.76
N ASP A 11 11.02 -16.19 0.52
CA ASP A 11 11.91 -16.22 -0.65
C ASP A 11 13.08 -15.24 -0.45
N GLU A 12 14.30 -15.67 -0.70
CA GLU A 12 15.53 -14.91 -0.46
C GLU A 12 15.53 -13.55 -1.20
N ARG A 13 15.01 -13.53 -2.42
CA ARG A 13 14.92 -12.29 -3.22
C ARG A 13 13.94 -11.31 -2.57
N LEU A 14 12.81 -11.80 -2.08
CA LEU A 14 11.82 -10.96 -1.39
C LEU A 14 12.39 -10.41 -0.07
N LEU A 15 13.09 -11.24 0.70
CA LEU A 15 13.76 -10.80 1.92
C LEU A 15 14.83 -9.76 1.64
N THR A 16 15.65 -9.94 0.59
CA THR A 16 16.66 -8.96 0.19
C THR A 16 16.01 -7.62 -0.16
N THR A 17 14.95 -7.61 -0.98
CA THR A 17 14.21 -6.39 -1.33
C THR A 17 13.60 -5.73 -0.09
N ALA A 18 13.00 -6.51 0.81
CA ALA A 18 12.43 -5.99 2.05
C ALA A 18 13.49 -5.37 2.98
N HIS A 19 14.68 -5.97 3.09
CA HIS A 19 15.79 -5.39 3.87
C HIS A 19 16.29 -4.07 3.25
N ARG A 20 16.42 -4.01 1.92
CA ARG A 20 16.74 -2.78 1.21
C ARG A 20 15.70 -1.67 1.48
N ALA A 21 14.41 -1.99 1.37
CA ALA A 21 13.34 -1.04 1.64
C ALA A 21 13.41 -0.51 3.09
N ARG A 22 13.61 -1.37 4.09
CA ARG A 22 13.76 -0.94 5.49
C ARG A 22 14.96 -0.02 5.73
N SER A 23 16.08 -0.27 5.05
CA SER A 23 17.27 0.60 5.13
C SER A 23 16.99 2.00 4.54
N LEU A 24 16.33 2.06 3.37
CA LEU A 24 15.93 3.31 2.74
C LEU A 24 14.90 4.08 3.57
N LEU A 25 13.91 3.40 4.15
CA LEU A 25 12.92 4.01 5.04
C LEU A 25 13.54 4.59 6.31
N ALA A 26 14.53 3.91 6.89
CA ALA A 26 15.28 4.44 8.04
C ALA A 26 16.03 5.73 7.67
N THR A 27 16.72 5.74 6.52
CA THR A 27 17.41 6.91 5.99
C THR A 27 16.43 8.04 5.68
N PHE A 28 15.31 7.74 5.04
CA PHE A 28 14.24 8.71 4.74
C PHE A 28 13.71 9.38 6.00
N THR A 29 13.43 8.59 7.04
CA THR A 29 12.92 9.11 8.33
C THR A 29 13.93 9.99 9.04
N ALA A 30 15.23 9.68 8.93
CA ALA A 30 16.31 10.46 9.53
C ALA A 30 16.68 11.73 8.73
N THR A 31 16.25 11.83 7.46
CA THR A 31 16.57 12.98 6.60
C THR A 31 15.74 14.19 7.02
N PRO A 32 16.37 15.36 7.28
CA PRO A 32 15.65 16.58 7.64
C PRO A 32 14.56 16.95 6.62
N SER A 33 13.43 17.46 7.11
CA SER A 33 12.31 17.88 6.25
C SER A 33 12.68 19.02 5.29
N THR A 34 13.70 19.79 5.63
CA THR A 34 14.25 20.88 4.79
C THR A 34 15.11 20.38 3.64
N ASP A 35 15.57 19.13 3.67
CA ASP A 35 16.37 18.54 2.58
C ASP A 35 15.45 17.76 1.60
N SER A 36 14.67 18.52 0.86
CA SER A 36 13.70 17.98 -0.11
C SER A 36 14.38 17.20 -1.24
N ALA A 37 15.57 17.60 -1.65
CA ALA A 37 16.33 16.94 -2.72
C ALA A 37 16.75 15.53 -2.30
N GLN A 38 17.32 15.38 -1.10
CA GLN A 38 17.73 14.08 -0.56
C GLN A 38 16.51 13.18 -0.31
N ARG A 39 15.44 13.73 0.28
CA ARG A 39 14.17 12.99 0.49
C ARG A 39 13.62 12.46 -0.84
N ARG A 40 13.61 13.29 -1.87
CA ARG A 40 13.17 12.90 -3.21
C ARG A 40 14.03 11.78 -3.80
N ALA A 41 15.36 11.90 -3.68
CA ALA A 41 16.29 10.89 -4.18
C ALA A 41 16.03 9.52 -3.52
N ILE A 42 15.85 9.49 -2.19
CA ILE A 42 15.56 8.26 -1.45
C ILE A 42 14.22 7.66 -1.89
N LEU A 43 13.17 8.47 -2.04
CA LEU A 43 11.86 7.99 -2.50
C LEU A 43 11.92 7.45 -3.92
N SER A 44 12.69 8.08 -4.82
CA SER A 44 12.88 7.59 -6.20
C SER A 44 13.69 6.29 -6.26
N GLU A 45 14.53 6.04 -5.27
CA GLU A 45 15.23 4.75 -5.14
C GLU A 45 14.35 3.67 -4.50
N LEU A 46 13.49 4.04 -3.55
CA LEU A 46 12.64 3.12 -2.79
C LEU A 46 11.43 2.65 -3.61
N LEU A 47 10.71 3.58 -4.25
CA LEU A 47 9.41 3.34 -4.87
C LEU A 47 9.56 3.01 -6.36
N GLY A 48 8.58 2.25 -6.89
CA GLY A 48 8.54 1.91 -8.31
C GLY A 48 8.38 3.13 -9.22
N GLU A 49 7.59 4.13 -8.77
CA GLU A 49 7.48 5.42 -9.46
C GLU A 49 7.04 6.51 -8.48
N VAL A 50 7.64 7.67 -8.59
CA VAL A 50 7.29 8.88 -7.84
C VAL A 50 7.14 10.04 -8.81
N GLY A 51 5.90 10.49 -9.02
CA GLY A 51 5.57 11.63 -9.86
C GLY A 51 6.19 12.94 -9.36
N GLU A 52 6.12 13.99 -10.17
CA GLU A 52 6.58 15.33 -9.76
C GLU A 52 5.72 15.84 -8.58
N ASP A 53 6.34 16.63 -7.68
CA ASP A 53 5.69 17.26 -6.53
C ASP A 53 4.96 16.28 -5.60
N VAL A 54 5.38 15.02 -5.55
CA VAL A 54 4.91 14.07 -4.55
C VAL A 54 5.58 14.37 -3.22
N TRP A 55 4.78 14.43 -2.15
CA TRP A 55 5.26 14.60 -0.79
C TRP A 55 4.77 13.47 0.10
N ILE A 56 5.70 12.83 0.82
CA ILE A 56 5.41 11.77 1.80
C ILE A 56 5.94 12.20 3.15
N GLU A 57 5.09 12.16 4.18
CA GLU A 57 5.50 12.45 5.55
C GLU A 57 5.95 11.18 6.28
N PRO A 58 7.13 11.18 6.90
CA PRO A 58 7.56 10.08 7.75
C PRO A 58 6.88 10.13 9.12
N PRO A 59 6.78 8.97 9.82
CA PRO A 59 7.17 7.67 9.32
C PRO A 59 6.20 7.14 8.25
N PHE A 60 6.76 6.52 7.23
CA PHE A 60 6.07 5.81 6.17
C PHE A 60 6.56 4.36 6.15
N PHE A 61 5.69 3.41 5.86
CA PHE A 61 6.02 1.99 5.88
C PHE A 61 5.57 1.30 4.60
N CYS A 62 6.43 0.45 4.06
CA CYS A 62 6.10 -0.46 2.96
C CYS A 62 6.86 -1.78 3.15
N ASP A 63 6.42 -2.84 2.43
CA ASP A 63 7.12 -4.12 2.45
C ASP A 63 8.38 -4.08 1.56
N TYR A 64 8.21 -3.68 0.31
CA TYR A 64 9.25 -3.70 -0.73
C TYR A 64 9.51 -2.32 -1.33
N GLY A 65 8.48 -1.49 -1.45
CA GLY A 65 8.51 -0.16 -2.07
C GLY A 65 8.44 -0.19 -3.59
N GLU A 66 9.14 -1.12 -4.24
CA GLU A 66 9.23 -1.21 -5.71
C GLU A 66 7.89 -1.44 -6.42
N ASN A 67 6.85 -1.88 -5.70
CA ASN A 67 5.51 -2.08 -6.22
C ASN A 67 4.55 -0.92 -5.92
N VAL A 68 5.05 0.19 -5.39
CA VAL A 68 4.28 1.41 -5.10
C VAL A 68 4.55 2.45 -6.18
N TYR A 69 3.48 2.96 -6.80
CA TYR A 69 3.50 3.96 -7.87
C TYR A 69 2.60 5.11 -7.47
N ILE A 70 3.14 6.33 -7.42
CA ILE A 70 2.42 7.53 -6.96
C ILE A 70 2.49 8.62 -8.03
N GLY A 71 1.33 9.06 -8.50
CA GLY A 71 1.16 10.12 -9.48
C GLY A 71 1.50 11.51 -8.95
N THR A 72 1.69 12.44 -9.87
CA THR A 72 2.16 13.81 -9.60
C THR A 72 1.28 14.57 -8.60
N ARG A 73 1.88 15.47 -7.81
CA ARG A 73 1.20 16.37 -6.85
C ARG A 73 0.36 15.64 -5.80
N SER A 74 0.73 14.41 -5.48
CA SER A 74 0.04 13.62 -4.45
C SER A 74 0.73 13.78 -3.10
N PHE A 75 -0.05 13.75 -2.05
CA PHE A 75 0.40 13.90 -0.66
C PHE A 75 0.03 12.66 0.16
N VAL A 76 1.01 12.09 0.85
CA VAL A 76 0.85 10.98 1.79
C VAL A 76 1.24 11.46 3.18
N ASN A 77 0.29 11.43 4.10
CA ASN A 77 0.46 11.93 5.47
C ASN A 77 1.15 10.89 6.38
N PHE A 78 1.38 11.25 7.63
CA PHE A 78 2.11 10.46 8.64
C PHE A 78 1.55 9.06 8.89
N ASN A 79 2.41 8.12 9.26
CA ASN A 79 2.06 6.75 9.69
C ASN A 79 1.31 5.92 8.66
N CYS A 80 1.43 6.22 7.38
CA CYS A 80 0.81 5.39 6.35
C CYS A 80 1.57 4.08 6.16
N VAL A 81 0.81 3.00 5.90
CA VAL A 81 1.34 1.65 5.71
C VAL A 81 0.87 1.10 4.37
N PHE A 82 1.78 0.91 3.43
CA PHE A 82 1.49 0.34 2.12
C PHE A 82 2.16 -1.03 2.00
N LEU A 83 1.40 -2.10 2.27
CA LEU A 83 1.91 -3.46 2.11
C LEU A 83 1.83 -3.85 0.63
N ASP A 84 2.92 -3.65 -0.07
CA ASP A 84 3.04 -3.72 -1.53
C ASP A 84 3.50 -5.10 -2.04
N SER A 85 2.92 -6.17 -1.50
CA SER A 85 3.11 -7.54 -2.04
C SER A 85 2.47 -7.71 -3.44
N ALA A 86 1.55 -6.82 -3.83
CA ALA A 86 1.11 -6.61 -5.21
C ALA A 86 1.17 -5.11 -5.49
N GLU A 87 0.93 -4.71 -6.74
CA GLU A 87 0.99 -3.30 -7.13
C GLU A 87 0.00 -2.44 -6.33
N ILE A 88 0.49 -1.29 -5.85
CA ILE A 88 -0.30 -0.18 -5.33
C ILE A 88 -0.09 0.99 -6.28
N ARG A 89 -1.13 1.36 -7.02
CA ARG A 89 -1.11 2.51 -7.93
C ARG A 89 -2.01 3.61 -7.40
N ILE A 90 -1.44 4.79 -7.23
CA ILE A 90 -2.12 6.01 -6.78
C ILE A 90 -1.98 7.04 -7.90
N GLY A 91 -3.10 7.58 -8.36
CA GLY A 91 -3.16 8.60 -9.40
C GLY A 91 -2.61 9.96 -8.96
N ALA A 92 -2.76 10.95 -9.82
CA ALA A 92 -2.33 12.32 -9.57
C ALA A 92 -3.26 13.05 -8.59
N ASN A 93 -2.73 14.08 -7.89
CA ASN A 93 -3.47 14.92 -6.95
C ASN A 93 -4.18 14.15 -5.83
N ALA A 94 -3.68 12.99 -5.44
CA ALA A 94 -4.26 12.23 -4.34
C ALA A 94 -3.87 12.83 -2.98
N LEU A 95 -4.83 12.90 -2.05
CA LEU A 95 -4.62 13.31 -0.67
C LEU A 95 -4.87 12.11 0.23
N ILE A 96 -3.79 11.54 0.78
CA ILE A 96 -3.85 10.38 1.67
C ILE A 96 -3.67 10.87 3.10
N GLY A 97 -4.71 10.70 3.92
CA GLY A 97 -4.72 11.10 5.33
C GLY A 97 -3.78 10.27 6.21
N PRO A 98 -3.53 10.70 7.45
CA PRO A 98 -2.62 9.99 8.35
C PRO A 98 -3.14 8.59 8.71
N SER A 99 -2.21 7.66 8.91
CA SER A 99 -2.50 6.28 9.32
C SER A 99 -3.39 5.50 8.34
N VAL A 100 -3.40 5.87 7.07
CA VAL A 100 -4.06 5.09 6.01
C VAL A 100 -3.26 3.83 5.75
N GLN A 101 -3.96 2.71 5.58
CA GLN A 101 -3.38 1.42 5.28
C GLN A 101 -3.88 0.92 3.92
N LEU A 102 -2.95 0.62 3.00
CA LEU A 102 -3.22 -0.03 1.72
C LEU A 102 -2.63 -1.43 1.80
N LEU A 103 -3.49 -2.44 1.90
CA LEU A 103 -3.09 -3.80 2.21
C LEU A 103 -3.32 -4.70 0.99
N THR A 104 -2.28 -5.02 0.24
CA THR A 104 -2.40 -5.93 -0.91
C THR A 104 -2.30 -7.41 -0.52
N PRO A 105 -1.52 -7.83 0.53
CA PRO A 105 -1.44 -9.23 0.89
C PRO A 105 -2.68 -9.72 1.66
N SER A 106 -2.95 -11.00 1.49
CA SER A 106 -4.00 -11.72 2.19
C SER A 106 -3.60 -13.19 2.39
N HIS A 107 -4.42 -13.90 3.16
CA HIS A 107 -4.26 -15.32 3.43
C HIS A 107 -5.57 -16.08 3.16
N PRO A 108 -5.52 -17.38 2.86
CA PRO A 108 -6.71 -18.23 2.81
C PRO A 108 -7.51 -18.13 4.12
N LEU A 109 -8.83 -17.96 4.01
CA LEU A 109 -9.70 -17.78 5.18
C LEU A 109 -9.77 -19.03 6.06
N ARG A 110 -9.79 -20.22 5.45
CA ARG A 110 -9.79 -21.48 6.20
C ARG A 110 -8.40 -21.78 6.74
N ALA A 111 -8.30 -22.09 8.02
CA ALA A 111 -7.01 -22.40 8.67
C ALA A 111 -6.28 -23.56 7.98
N ALA A 112 -7.00 -24.61 7.57
CA ALA A 112 -6.43 -25.78 6.87
C ALA A 112 -5.81 -25.40 5.50
N ASP A 113 -6.32 -24.35 4.84
CA ASP A 113 -5.78 -23.88 3.57
C ASP A 113 -4.64 -22.85 3.77
N ARG A 114 -4.63 -22.17 4.92
CA ARG A 114 -3.67 -21.13 5.26
C ARG A 114 -2.38 -21.67 5.83
N ILE A 115 -2.47 -22.66 6.73
CA ILE A 115 -1.31 -23.20 7.47
C ILE A 115 -0.67 -24.31 6.65
N VAL A 116 0.65 -24.25 6.49
CA VAL A 116 1.44 -25.33 5.89
C VAL A 116 1.84 -26.31 6.99
N ILE A 117 1.61 -27.61 6.76
CA ILE A 117 1.97 -28.66 7.73
C ILE A 117 3.48 -28.68 7.92
N ALA A 118 3.94 -28.69 9.18
CA ALA A 118 5.35 -28.53 9.54
C ALA A 118 6.26 -29.58 8.88
N GLU A 119 5.80 -30.81 8.74
CA GLU A 119 6.55 -31.92 8.13
C GLU A 119 6.81 -31.73 6.63
N SER A 120 6.07 -30.82 5.97
CA SER A 120 6.23 -30.48 4.56
C SER A 120 6.98 -29.17 4.30
N LEU A 121 7.43 -28.48 5.36
CA LEU A 121 8.15 -27.22 5.23
C LEU A 121 9.62 -27.43 4.85
N GLY A 122 10.05 -26.79 3.78
CA GLY A 122 11.47 -26.61 3.46
C GLY A 122 12.16 -25.60 4.40
N GLU A 123 13.48 -25.59 4.37
CA GLU A 123 14.32 -24.80 5.29
C GLU A 123 14.01 -23.28 5.28
N ASN A 124 13.57 -22.74 4.15
CA ASN A 124 13.25 -21.32 3.98
C ASN A 124 11.81 -21.10 3.48
N GLU A 125 10.87 -21.91 3.94
CA GLU A 125 9.47 -21.77 3.57
C GLU A 125 8.64 -21.12 4.67
N SER A 126 7.65 -20.32 4.25
CA SER A 126 6.70 -19.70 5.16
C SER A 126 5.72 -20.73 5.70
N PRO A 127 5.43 -20.73 7.02
CA PRO A 127 4.46 -21.64 7.62
C PRO A 127 2.99 -21.29 7.25
N TYR A 128 2.78 -20.29 6.41
CA TYR A 128 1.45 -19.90 5.92
C TYR A 128 1.48 -19.49 4.46
N ARG A 129 0.41 -19.85 3.76
CA ARG A 129 0.20 -19.42 2.38
C ARG A 129 -0.23 -17.96 2.34
N THR A 130 0.39 -17.21 1.45
CA THR A 130 0.11 -15.80 1.22
C THR A 130 -0.19 -15.60 -0.26
N HIS A 131 -1.17 -14.76 -0.58
CA HIS A 131 -1.45 -14.24 -1.92
C HIS A 131 -1.64 -12.73 -1.83
N ALA A 132 -1.58 -12.04 -2.95
CA ALA A 132 -1.76 -10.60 -2.97
C ALA A 132 -2.59 -10.16 -4.18
N LEU A 133 -3.40 -9.13 -4.00
CA LEU A 133 -4.18 -8.51 -5.08
C LEU A 133 -3.87 -7.01 -5.13
N PRO A 134 -3.75 -6.43 -6.33
CA PRO A 134 -3.37 -5.03 -6.49
C PRO A 134 -4.45 -4.08 -5.96
N ILE A 135 -4.01 -2.89 -5.53
CA ILE A 135 -4.89 -1.78 -5.18
C ILE A 135 -4.67 -0.67 -6.21
N ARG A 136 -5.78 -0.11 -6.69
CA ARG A 136 -5.77 1.02 -7.64
C ARG A 136 -6.57 2.18 -7.06
N ILE A 137 -5.98 3.36 -7.07
CA ILE A 137 -6.59 4.62 -6.62
C ILE A 137 -6.44 5.60 -7.78
N GLY A 138 -7.55 6.15 -8.25
CA GLY A 138 -7.60 7.08 -9.38
C GLY A 138 -7.06 8.48 -9.05
N ASP A 139 -7.30 9.41 -9.94
CA ASP A 139 -6.89 10.81 -9.82
C ASP A 139 -7.83 11.60 -8.89
N ASN A 140 -7.30 12.65 -8.24
CA ASN A 140 -8.06 13.59 -7.40
C ASN A 140 -8.81 12.89 -6.24
N VAL A 141 -8.26 11.81 -5.71
CA VAL A 141 -8.88 11.06 -4.61
C VAL A 141 -8.45 11.62 -3.26
N TRP A 142 -9.40 11.79 -2.35
CA TRP A 142 -9.10 12.08 -0.94
C TRP A 142 -9.50 10.90 -0.07
N ILE A 143 -8.52 10.32 0.63
CA ILE A 143 -8.72 9.26 1.62
C ILE A 143 -8.51 9.83 3.01
N GLY A 144 -9.57 9.85 3.82
CA GLY A 144 -9.55 10.30 5.21
C GLY A 144 -8.68 9.41 6.10
N GLY A 145 -8.12 10.02 7.15
CA GLY A 145 -7.18 9.33 8.06
C GLY A 145 -7.75 8.06 8.69
N GLY A 146 -6.87 7.09 8.95
CA GLY A 146 -7.23 5.81 9.56
C GLY A 146 -8.04 4.87 8.67
N THR A 147 -8.19 5.18 7.38
CA THR A 147 -8.86 4.30 6.41
C THR A 147 -8.00 3.08 6.11
N ILE A 148 -8.65 1.93 5.99
CA ILE A 148 -8.03 0.67 5.56
C ILE A 148 -8.62 0.27 4.21
N VAL A 149 -7.76 0.06 3.20
CA VAL A 149 -8.14 -0.44 1.87
C VAL A 149 -7.67 -1.87 1.74
N LEU A 150 -8.60 -2.78 1.46
CA LEU A 150 -8.36 -4.21 1.39
C LEU A 150 -7.86 -4.66 0.00
N PRO A 151 -7.28 -5.88 -0.10
CA PRO A 151 -6.71 -6.39 -1.34
C PRO A 151 -7.69 -6.40 -2.51
N GLY A 152 -7.25 -6.00 -3.70
CA GLY A 152 -8.01 -6.06 -4.94
C GLY A 152 -8.95 -4.89 -5.19
N VAL A 153 -9.02 -3.93 -4.27
CA VAL A 153 -9.94 -2.78 -4.39
C VAL A 153 -9.45 -1.77 -5.42
N THR A 154 -10.40 -1.30 -6.24
CA THR A 154 -10.24 -0.13 -7.11
C THR A 154 -11.10 1.02 -6.60
N ILE A 155 -10.47 2.19 -6.38
CA ILE A 155 -11.13 3.46 -6.07
C ILE A 155 -11.00 4.34 -7.34
N GLY A 156 -12.14 4.74 -7.92
CA GLY A 156 -12.17 5.56 -9.12
C GLY A 156 -11.72 7.00 -8.90
N ASP A 157 -11.78 7.83 -9.93
CA ASP A 157 -11.36 9.22 -9.88
C ASP A 157 -12.36 10.10 -9.11
N ASN A 158 -11.87 11.23 -8.55
CA ASN A 158 -12.69 12.22 -7.86
C ASN A 158 -13.50 11.62 -6.70
N VAL A 159 -12.94 10.65 -5.98
CA VAL A 159 -13.60 9.99 -4.84
C VAL A 159 -13.12 10.61 -3.53
N THR A 160 -14.05 10.77 -2.59
CA THR A 160 -13.73 11.09 -1.19
C THR A 160 -14.11 9.90 -0.32
N ILE A 161 -13.14 9.37 0.43
CA ILE A 161 -13.34 8.34 1.46
C ILE A 161 -13.29 9.00 2.84
N GLY A 162 -14.36 8.85 3.62
CA GLY A 162 -14.41 9.37 5.00
C GLY A 162 -13.45 8.64 5.93
N ALA A 163 -12.93 9.36 6.93
CA ALA A 163 -11.97 8.83 7.90
C ALA A 163 -12.50 7.58 8.65
N GLY A 164 -11.59 6.67 9.02
CA GLY A 164 -11.91 5.44 9.74
C GLY A 164 -12.68 4.40 8.93
N SER A 165 -12.73 4.52 7.61
CA SER A 165 -13.45 3.58 6.75
C SER A 165 -12.67 2.28 6.53
N VAL A 166 -13.38 1.18 6.28
CA VAL A 166 -12.81 -0.08 5.77
C VAL A 166 -13.36 -0.35 4.38
N VAL A 167 -12.53 -0.10 3.35
CA VAL A 167 -12.89 -0.23 1.94
C VAL A 167 -12.62 -1.67 1.50
N ASN A 168 -13.69 -2.44 1.34
CA ASN A 168 -13.65 -3.87 1.00
C ASN A 168 -14.30 -4.20 -0.35
N SER A 169 -14.63 -3.19 -1.13
CA SER A 169 -15.21 -3.30 -2.48
C SER A 169 -14.88 -2.06 -3.27
N ASP A 170 -14.94 -2.16 -4.59
CA ASP A 170 -14.67 -1.04 -5.50
C ASP A 170 -15.60 0.14 -5.25
N ILE A 171 -15.03 1.34 -5.39
CA ILE A 171 -15.74 2.62 -5.26
C ILE A 171 -15.75 3.32 -6.63
N PRO A 172 -16.91 3.57 -7.22
CA PRO A 172 -17.02 4.24 -8.51
C PRO A 172 -16.56 5.70 -8.43
N SER A 173 -16.08 6.23 -9.55
CA SER A 173 -15.67 7.64 -9.67
C SER A 173 -16.77 8.61 -9.25
N ASN A 174 -16.37 9.82 -8.85
CA ASN A 174 -17.25 10.91 -8.44
C ASN A 174 -18.19 10.53 -7.28
N SER A 175 -17.63 9.88 -6.24
CA SER A 175 -18.41 9.35 -5.11
C SER A 175 -17.87 9.83 -3.77
N LEU A 176 -18.79 10.10 -2.85
CA LEU A 176 -18.52 10.13 -1.42
C LEU A 176 -18.84 8.76 -0.82
N ALA A 177 -17.87 8.13 -0.17
CA ALA A 177 -18.04 6.84 0.48
C ALA A 177 -17.43 6.84 1.88
N PHE A 178 -18.06 6.17 2.83
CA PHE A 178 -17.49 5.99 4.17
C PHE A 178 -18.16 4.83 4.93
N GLY A 179 -17.56 4.47 6.06
CA GLY A 179 -18.09 3.51 7.02
C GLY A 179 -17.26 2.23 7.14
N HIS A 180 -17.71 1.35 8.03
CA HIS A 180 -17.13 0.04 8.32
C HIS A 180 -18.24 -1.03 8.30
N PRO A 181 -18.44 -1.72 7.15
CA PRO A 181 -17.76 -1.59 5.87
C PRO A 181 -18.10 -0.29 5.13
N CYS A 182 -17.15 0.20 4.33
CA CYS A 182 -17.32 1.41 3.50
C CYS A 182 -18.40 1.19 2.45
N ARG A 183 -19.27 2.21 2.28
CA ARG A 183 -20.34 2.21 1.27
C ARG A 183 -20.45 3.59 0.63
N VAL A 184 -20.80 3.60 -0.66
CA VAL A 184 -21.13 4.84 -1.36
C VAL A 184 -22.36 5.46 -0.71
N GLN A 185 -22.26 6.72 -0.36
CA GLN A 185 -23.32 7.49 0.27
C GLN A 185 -24.06 8.37 -0.74
N ARG A 186 -23.32 8.96 -1.68
CA ARG A 186 -23.85 9.80 -2.76
C ARG A 186 -22.81 10.06 -3.84
N SER A 187 -23.25 10.53 -4.99
CA SER A 187 -22.38 11.13 -6.00
C SER A 187 -21.88 12.51 -5.56
N LEU A 188 -20.73 12.92 -6.06
CA LEU A 188 -20.11 14.24 -5.89
C LEU A 188 -20.29 15.11 -7.14
#